data_f5252948a08fd41c00de81c3e44b8402
#
_entry.id   f5252948a08fd41c00de81c3e44b8402
#
_cell.length_a   1.000
_cell.length_b   1.000
_cell.length_c   1.000
_cell.angle_alpha   90.00
_cell.angle_beta   90.00
_cell.angle_gamma   90.00
#
_symmetry.space_group_name_H-M   'P 1'
#
loop_
_entity.id
_entity.type
_entity.pdbx_description
1 polymer ?
#
loop_
_entity_poly.entity_id
_entity_poly.type
_entity_poly.pdbx_seq_one_letter_code
_entity_poly.pdbx_strand_id
1 'polypeptide(L)'
;MGKFEDLGISRRRVLTGVAATAFPLPAIAQAPLELRVGIANSSSDIGFFLGMKKGWYREEGISLTTTAFRSASDMVAPMASGQLDVGGGSVSAGFYNAYERGIKLRVVADKASSQPGYAVNKCLIAKKHIESGRFKQLSDLKGMKVATNAPGNSGWGSLWGYLRAAGIGYDDIDTLDLGYPEHVLALQNGAVDAGVTTEPSATLAVMKGYAVVATSDDVTRPRHAIAQLLYSEKTAANADLGKRFMKAYIRSIRYYYGAFKDGKLAGDNAEEIIAILTESTAIKDPEVYRTITPNGIDPDGRIDIPSLKEDQQVYRDKGWLQSKTTVEEVLDMSFLEAALKELGPYKKG
;
A
#
# COMPACT_ATOMS: atom_id res chain seq x y z
N MET A 1 44.95 5.73 91.51
CA MET A 1 45.98 4.97 90.74
C MET A 1 45.30 3.76 90.14
N GLY A 2 44.89 3.82 88.90
CA GLY A 2 44.25 2.76 88.18
C GLY A 2 44.57 2.92 86.71
N LYS A 3 45.36 1.96 86.14
CA LYS A 3 45.82 1.96 84.79
C LYS A 3 44.65 1.66 83.79
N PHE A 4 44.49 2.45 82.73
CA PHE A 4 43.69 2.13 81.60
C PHE A 4 44.58 1.43 80.55
N GLU A 5 44.25 0.19 80.26
CA GLU A 5 44.88 -0.56 79.19
C GLU A 5 44.26 -0.10 77.82
N ASP A 6 45.16 0.12 76.91
CA ASP A 6 44.91 0.61 75.56
C ASP A 6 44.55 -0.59 74.67
N LEU A 7 43.28 -0.65 74.24
CA LEU A 7 42.79 -1.64 73.26
C LEU A 7 42.95 -1.10 71.84
N GLY A 8 44.13 -1.41 71.28
CA GLY A 8 44.46 -1.09 69.90
C GLY A 8 43.52 -1.76 68.89
N ILE A 9 42.55 -1.03 68.40
CA ILE A 9 41.72 -1.46 67.27
C ILE A 9 42.43 -1.08 65.94
N SER A 10 42.99 -2.07 65.29
CA SER A 10 43.65 -1.95 64.00
C SER A 10 42.69 -1.53 62.89
N ARG A 11 42.98 -0.36 62.25
CA ARG A 11 42.21 0.23 61.10
C ARG A 11 42.28 -0.58 59.80
N ARG A 12 42.67 -1.85 59.79
CA ARG A 12 42.93 -2.63 58.58
C ARG A 12 41.97 -3.78 58.27
N ARG A 13 40.79 -3.87 58.91
CA ARG A 13 39.80 -4.98 58.65
C ARG A 13 38.35 -4.54 58.53
N VAL A 14 38.07 -3.45 57.80
CA VAL A 14 36.68 -3.11 57.35
C VAL A 14 36.73 -2.76 55.87
N LEU A 15 37.19 -3.68 55.06
CA LEU A 15 37.08 -3.64 53.61
C LEU A 15 36.79 -5.05 53.09
N THR A 16 35.68 -5.63 53.53
CA THR A 16 35.20 -6.87 52.94
C THR A 16 33.68 -6.80 52.87
N GLY A 17 33.16 -6.71 51.64
CA GLY A 17 31.87 -7.23 51.30
C GLY A 17 30.67 -6.28 51.19
N VAL A 18 30.74 -5.21 50.40
CA VAL A 18 29.52 -4.74 49.72
C VAL A 18 29.56 -5.29 48.32
N ALA A 19 29.08 -6.53 48.15
CA ALA A 19 28.68 -7.02 46.85
C ALA A 19 27.50 -6.14 46.43
N ALA A 20 27.77 -5.16 45.57
CA ALA A 20 26.73 -4.40 44.88
C ALA A 20 25.97 -5.39 43.97
N THR A 21 24.84 -5.91 44.46
CA THR A 21 23.87 -6.55 43.61
C THR A 21 23.34 -5.46 42.67
N ALA A 22 23.94 -5.39 41.48
CA ALA A 22 23.41 -4.58 40.39
C ALA A 22 22.04 -5.19 40.03
N PHE A 23 20.96 -4.66 40.62
CA PHE A 23 19.62 -4.89 40.09
C PHE A 23 19.61 -4.34 38.67
N PRO A 24 19.24 -5.14 37.62
CA PRO A 24 19.05 -4.59 36.31
C PRO A 24 17.95 -3.54 36.43
N LEU A 25 18.30 -2.27 36.23
CA LEU A 25 17.31 -1.22 36.08
C LEU A 25 16.37 -1.66 34.93
N PRO A 26 15.05 -1.60 35.12
CA PRO A 26 14.15 -1.89 34.03
C PRO A 26 14.53 -0.95 32.87
N ALA A 27 14.87 -1.51 31.72
CA ALA A 27 15.09 -0.72 30.53
C ALA A 27 13.82 0.11 30.31
N ILE A 28 13.92 1.42 30.46
CA ILE A 28 12.81 2.33 30.13
C ILE A 28 12.54 2.09 28.66
N ALA A 29 11.46 1.36 28.35
CA ALA A 29 11.06 1.11 26.98
C ALA A 29 10.83 2.50 26.35
N GLN A 30 11.70 2.86 25.42
CA GLN A 30 11.57 4.12 24.70
C GLN A 30 10.20 4.11 23.99
N ALA A 31 9.43 5.21 24.12
CA ALA A 31 8.14 5.32 23.44
C ALA A 31 8.32 5.08 21.93
N PRO A 32 7.43 4.32 21.30
CA PRO A 32 7.52 4.06 19.87
C PRO A 32 7.57 5.36 19.06
N LEU A 33 8.41 5.41 18.05
CA LEU A 33 8.46 6.54 17.12
C LEU A 33 7.19 6.56 16.28
N GLU A 34 6.45 7.67 16.33
CA GLU A 34 5.24 7.84 15.54
C GLU A 34 5.58 8.17 14.07
N LEU A 35 5.02 7.40 13.14
CA LEU A 35 5.08 7.65 11.70
C LEU A 35 3.67 7.88 11.14
N ARG A 36 3.55 8.91 10.30
CA ARG A 36 2.31 9.29 9.62
C ARG A 36 2.28 8.67 8.23
N VAL A 37 1.23 7.89 7.97
CA VAL A 37 1.10 7.07 6.77
C VAL A 37 -0.08 7.55 5.94
N GLY A 38 0.16 7.87 4.66
CA GLY A 38 -0.89 8.14 3.67
C GLY A 38 -1.44 6.82 3.12
N ILE A 39 -2.77 6.68 3.11
CA ILE A 39 -3.50 5.52 2.58
C ILE A 39 -4.52 5.94 1.52
N ALA A 40 -4.91 5.00 0.64
CA ALA A 40 -5.89 5.26 -0.42
C ALA A 40 -7.30 4.73 -0.10
N ASN A 41 -7.55 4.25 1.12
CA ASN A 41 -8.83 3.67 1.56
C ASN A 41 -9.26 2.45 0.71
N SER A 42 -8.30 1.62 0.34
CA SER A 42 -8.50 0.40 -0.44
C SER A 42 -8.04 -0.85 0.31
N SER A 43 -8.43 -2.03 -0.16
CA SER A 43 -7.96 -3.30 0.42
C SER A 43 -6.44 -3.45 0.38
N SER A 44 -5.77 -2.75 -0.53
CA SER A 44 -4.31 -2.78 -0.64
C SER A 44 -3.57 -2.11 0.53
N ASP A 45 -4.27 -1.35 1.39
CA ASP A 45 -3.69 -0.76 2.60
C ASP A 45 -3.51 -1.78 3.75
N ILE A 46 -3.92 -3.03 3.53
CA ILE A 46 -3.89 -4.12 4.52
C ILE A 46 -2.49 -4.32 5.15
N GLY A 47 -1.41 -4.10 4.42
CA GLY A 47 -0.04 -4.21 4.95
C GLY A 47 0.22 -3.27 6.12
N PHE A 48 -0.40 -2.08 6.13
CA PHE A 48 -0.35 -1.16 7.27
C PHE A 48 -1.26 -1.62 8.41
N PHE A 49 -2.54 -1.87 8.12
CA PHE A 49 -3.54 -2.23 9.11
C PHE A 49 -3.20 -3.49 9.87
N LEU A 50 -2.75 -4.51 9.14
CA LEU A 50 -2.39 -5.81 9.71
C LEU A 50 -1.22 -5.68 10.68
N GLY A 51 -0.14 -5.02 10.26
CA GLY A 51 1.03 -4.79 11.10
C GLY A 51 0.72 -3.95 12.34
N MET A 52 -0.19 -2.96 12.23
CA MET A 52 -0.70 -2.20 13.38
C MET A 52 -1.47 -3.10 14.34
N LYS A 53 -2.41 -3.90 13.83
CA LYS A 53 -3.28 -4.77 14.63
C LYS A 53 -2.51 -5.91 15.31
N LYS A 54 -1.54 -6.50 14.61
CA LYS A 54 -0.66 -7.57 15.12
C LYS A 54 0.46 -7.03 16.03
N GLY A 55 0.65 -5.71 16.10
CA GLY A 55 1.70 -5.09 16.90
C GLY A 55 3.11 -5.16 16.29
N TRP A 56 3.25 -5.63 15.05
CA TRP A 56 4.57 -5.83 14.43
C TRP A 56 5.37 -4.54 14.22
N TYR A 57 4.70 -3.41 13.96
CA TYR A 57 5.37 -2.10 13.97
C TYR A 57 5.87 -1.71 15.36
N ARG A 58 5.08 -2.02 16.42
CA ARG A 58 5.49 -1.74 17.81
C ARG A 58 6.68 -2.57 18.25
N GLU A 59 6.77 -3.83 17.80
CA GLU A 59 7.94 -4.70 18.02
C GLU A 59 9.22 -4.08 17.43
N GLU A 60 9.08 -3.33 16.33
CA GLU A 60 10.16 -2.56 15.71
C GLU A 60 10.31 -1.13 16.28
N GLY A 61 9.64 -0.81 17.40
CA GLY A 61 9.69 0.50 18.04
C GLY A 61 9.00 1.61 17.25
N ILE A 62 7.97 1.28 16.45
CA ILE A 62 7.24 2.21 15.59
C ILE A 62 5.74 2.16 15.93
N SER A 63 5.08 3.31 15.97
CA SER A 63 3.61 3.43 15.94
C SER A 63 3.19 4.13 14.66
N LEU A 64 2.02 3.76 14.12
CA LEU A 64 1.50 4.36 12.90
C LEU A 64 0.21 5.13 13.17
N THR A 65 0.09 6.31 12.54
CA THR A 65 -1.17 7.03 12.34
C THR A 65 -1.46 7.09 10.84
N THR A 66 -2.70 6.83 10.42
CA THR A 66 -3.07 6.80 9.02
C THR A 66 -3.96 7.98 8.64
N THR A 67 -3.72 8.55 7.45
CA THR A 67 -4.56 9.59 6.86
C THR A 67 -4.98 9.15 5.47
N ALA A 68 -6.29 9.18 5.20
CA ALA A 68 -6.84 8.81 3.90
C ALA A 68 -6.72 9.96 2.89
N PHE A 69 -6.29 9.62 1.68
CA PHE A 69 -6.21 10.52 0.53
C PHE A 69 -7.04 9.95 -0.62
N ARG A 70 -7.53 10.81 -1.50
CA ARG A 70 -8.25 10.39 -2.70
C ARG A 70 -7.35 9.57 -3.63
N SER A 71 -6.07 9.97 -3.73
CA SER A 71 -5.09 9.32 -4.59
C SER A 71 -3.67 9.44 -4.03
N ALA A 72 -2.73 8.63 -4.53
CA ALA A 72 -1.32 8.75 -4.21
C ALA A 72 -0.71 10.08 -4.69
N SER A 73 -1.25 10.67 -5.76
CA SER A 73 -0.81 11.99 -6.25
C SER A 73 -1.01 13.08 -5.19
N ASP A 74 -2.10 12.98 -4.40
CA ASP A 74 -2.40 13.93 -3.32
C ASP A 74 -1.47 13.76 -2.10
N MET A 75 -0.76 12.63 -1.99
CA MET A 75 0.21 12.38 -0.91
C MET A 75 1.58 13.04 -1.18
N VAL A 76 1.89 13.38 -2.44
CA VAL A 76 3.24 13.89 -2.82
C VAL A 76 3.59 15.17 -2.07
N ALA A 77 2.71 16.16 -2.03
CA ALA A 77 2.96 17.42 -1.32
C ALA A 77 3.08 17.24 0.20
N PRO A 78 2.19 16.51 0.89
CA PRO A 78 2.36 16.17 2.30
C PRO A 78 3.65 15.40 2.63
N MET A 79 4.10 14.48 1.76
CA MET A 79 5.38 13.78 1.92
C MET A 79 6.56 14.74 1.76
N ALA A 80 6.49 15.63 0.77
CA ALA A 80 7.52 16.65 0.52
C ALA A 80 7.66 17.65 1.66
N SER A 81 6.54 18.06 2.28
CA SER A 81 6.53 19.00 3.41
C SER A 81 6.83 18.35 4.76
N GLY A 82 7.03 17.03 4.80
CA GLY A 82 7.23 16.26 6.03
C GLY A 82 5.97 16.09 6.87
N GLN A 83 4.77 16.29 6.32
CA GLN A 83 3.49 15.98 6.97
C GLN A 83 3.16 14.50 6.92
N LEU A 84 3.71 13.77 5.96
CA LEU A 84 3.70 12.31 5.87
C LEU A 84 5.12 11.76 5.86
N ASP A 85 5.32 10.65 6.53
CA ASP A 85 6.59 9.94 6.59
C ASP A 85 6.63 8.77 5.58
N VAL A 86 5.47 8.13 5.35
CA VAL A 86 5.28 6.99 4.43
C VAL A 86 4.01 7.20 3.63
N GLY A 87 3.99 6.76 2.37
CA GLY A 87 2.80 6.72 1.53
C GLY A 87 2.56 5.33 0.96
N GLY A 88 1.32 5.04 0.63
CA GLY A 88 0.94 3.79 -0.02
C GLY A 88 0.06 4.02 -1.24
N GLY A 89 0.63 3.90 -2.46
CA GLY A 89 -0.12 4.10 -3.68
C GLY A 89 0.75 4.11 -4.93
N SER A 90 0.19 4.51 -6.07
CA SER A 90 0.89 4.47 -7.35
C SER A 90 2.05 5.46 -7.44
N VAL A 91 3.11 5.09 -8.16
CA VAL A 91 4.18 6.03 -8.58
C VAL A 91 3.62 6.90 -9.70
N SER A 92 3.02 8.04 -9.32
CA SER A 92 2.29 8.90 -10.24
C SER A 92 3.21 9.81 -11.06
N ALA A 93 2.67 10.41 -12.13
CA ALA A 93 3.37 11.47 -12.88
C ALA A 93 3.81 12.62 -11.96
N GLY A 94 2.95 12.99 -11.00
CA GLY A 94 3.27 14.00 -9.97
C GLY A 94 4.46 13.61 -9.09
N PHE A 95 4.61 12.32 -8.79
CA PHE A 95 5.75 11.80 -8.04
C PHE A 95 7.07 12.00 -8.80
N TYR A 96 7.14 11.60 -10.08
CA TYR A 96 8.33 11.80 -10.90
C TYR A 96 8.65 13.28 -11.11
N ASN A 97 7.63 14.10 -11.37
CA ASN A 97 7.79 15.55 -11.52
C ASN A 97 8.31 16.22 -10.23
N ALA A 98 7.90 15.74 -9.07
CA ALA A 98 8.41 16.20 -7.77
C ALA A 98 9.87 15.79 -7.57
N TYR A 99 10.20 14.53 -7.92
CA TYR A 99 11.56 14.01 -7.80
C TYR A 99 12.57 14.84 -8.63
N GLU A 100 12.23 15.19 -9.87
CA GLU A 100 13.08 16.05 -10.74
C GLU A 100 13.29 17.45 -10.14
N ARG A 101 12.27 17.98 -9.44
CA ARG A 101 12.38 19.27 -8.73
C ARG A 101 13.16 19.19 -7.42
N GLY A 102 13.80 18.07 -7.13
CA GLY A 102 14.66 17.88 -5.96
C GLY A 102 14.00 17.26 -4.74
N ILE A 103 12.71 16.91 -4.80
CA ILE A 103 11.98 16.23 -3.70
C ILE A 103 12.28 14.73 -3.79
N LYS A 104 13.22 14.23 -3.00
CA LYS A 104 13.79 12.88 -3.12
C LYS A 104 12.95 11.80 -2.43
N LEU A 105 11.68 11.70 -2.82
CA LEU A 105 10.84 10.56 -2.44
C LEU A 105 11.40 9.25 -3.01
N ARG A 106 11.16 8.12 -2.31
CA ARG A 106 11.65 6.80 -2.73
C ARG A 106 10.53 5.78 -2.84
N VAL A 107 10.61 4.96 -3.85
CA VAL A 107 9.79 3.77 -4.05
C VAL A 107 10.59 2.59 -3.50
N VAL A 108 10.05 1.87 -2.51
CA VAL A 108 10.84 0.95 -1.70
C VAL A 108 10.33 -0.50 -1.65
N ALA A 109 9.05 -0.76 -1.99
CA ALA A 109 8.50 -2.12 -2.07
C ALA A 109 7.17 -2.15 -2.86
N ASP A 110 6.74 -3.35 -3.28
CA ASP A 110 5.39 -3.59 -3.78
C ASP A 110 4.35 -3.43 -2.65
N LYS A 111 3.19 -2.90 -3.00
CA LYS A 111 2.04 -2.77 -2.10
C LYS A 111 0.79 -3.44 -2.67
N ALA A 112 0.65 -3.41 -3.97
CA ALA A 112 -0.39 -4.11 -4.70
C ALA A 112 0.00 -4.25 -6.17
N SER A 113 -0.08 -5.45 -6.66
CA SER A 113 0.17 -5.80 -8.06
C SER A 113 -0.91 -6.76 -8.57
N SER A 114 -1.17 -6.74 -9.87
CA SER A 114 -2.04 -7.73 -10.49
C SER A 114 -1.25 -9.01 -10.74
N GLN A 115 -1.88 -10.13 -10.43
CA GLN A 115 -1.34 -11.48 -10.68
C GLN A 115 -2.48 -12.35 -11.22
N PRO A 116 -2.22 -13.42 -11.98
CA PRO A 116 -3.29 -14.28 -12.47
C PRO A 116 -4.25 -14.72 -11.35
N GLY A 117 -5.53 -14.36 -11.48
CA GLY A 117 -6.58 -14.61 -10.48
C GLY A 117 -6.65 -13.61 -9.33
N TYR A 118 -5.78 -12.58 -9.29
CA TYR A 118 -5.72 -11.56 -8.24
C TYR A 118 -5.58 -10.17 -8.87
N ALA A 119 -6.70 -9.45 -8.98
CA ALA A 119 -6.78 -8.15 -9.64
C ALA A 119 -6.87 -7.00 -8.64
N VAL A 120 -6.13 -5.92 -8.90
CA VAL A 120 -6.26 -4.67 -8.13
C VAL A 120 -7.41 -3.85 -8.69
N ASN A 121 -7.41 -3.56 -9.99
CA ASN A 121 -8.44 -2.78 -10.65
C ASN A 121 -9.33 -3.65 -11.55
N LYS A 122 -10.59 -3.25 -11.65
CA LYS A 122 -11.60 -3.84 -12.53
C LYS A 122 -12.21 -2.78 -13.43
N CYS A 123 -12.50 -3.16 -14.67
CA CYS A 123 -13.33 -2.40 -15.58
C CYS A 123 -14.79 -2.73 -15.27
N LEU A 124 -15.48 -1.78 -14.65
CA LEU A 124 -16.91 -1.89 -14.36
C LEU A 124 -17.72 -1.20 -15.45
N ILE A 125 -18.83 -1.82 -15.83
CA ILE A 125 -19.83 -1.22 -16.74
C ILE A 125 -21.13 -1.04 -15.96
N ALA A 126 -21.73 0.15 -16.02
CA ALA A 126 -23.03 0.41 -15.41
C ALA A 126 -24.08 -0.58 -15.94
N LYS A 127 -24.82 -1.21 -15.04
CA LYS A 127 -25.74 -2.33 -15.35
C LYS A 127 -26.76 -1.97 -16.45
N LYS A 128 -27.22 -0.70 -16.49
CA LYS A 128 -28.13 -0.19 -17.54
C LYS A 128 -27.61 -0.44 -18.97
N HIS A 129 -26.30 -0.44 -19.19
CA HIS A 129 -25.70 -0.66 -20.52
C HIS A 129 -25.65 -2.13 -20.90
N ILE A 130 -25.59 -3.03 -19.92
CA ILE A 130 -25.75 -4.47 -20.13
C ILE A 130 -27.21 -4.79 -20.49
N GLU A 131 -28.15 -4.27 -19.67
CA GLU A 131 -29.60 -4.50 -19.83
C GLU A 131 -30.15 -3.94 -21.16
N SER A 132 -29.67 -2.77 -21.57
CA SER A 132 -30.05 -2.16 -22.87
C SER A 132 -29.35 -2.77 -24.08
N GLY A 133 -28.36 -3.65 -23.88
CA GLY A 133 -27.56 -4.22 -24.97
C GLY A 133 -26.57 -3.24 -25.61
N ARG A 134 -26.36 -2.05 -25.02
CA ARG A 134 -25.35 -1.07 -25.48
C ARG A 134 -23.92 -1.59 -25.31
N PHE A 135 -23.67 -2.38 -24.27
CA PHE A 135 -22.37 -2.97 -23.99
C PHE A 135 -22.44 -4.49 -24.14
N LYS A 136 -21.62 -5.05 -25.03
CA LYS A 136 -21.46 -6.51 -25.29
C LYS A 136 -20.01 -6.94 -25.26
N GLN A 137 -19.08 -6.03 -25.56
CA GLN A 137 -17.63 -6.29 -25.63
C GLN A 137 -16.85 -5.00 -25.30
N LEU A 138 -15.55 -5.13 -25.05
CA LEU A 138 -14.72 -3.99 -24.60
C LEU A 138 -14.68 -2.82 -25.62
N SER A 139 -14.77 -3.09 -26.91
CA SER A 139 -14.82 -2.00 -27.92
C SER A 139 -16.06 -1.10 -27.80
N ASP A 140 -17.10 -1.56 -27.11
CA ASP A 140 -18.31 -0.76 -26.85
C ASP A 140 -18.09 0.33 -25.78
N LEU A 141 -16.89 0.38 -25.15
CA LEU A 141 -16.44 1.51 -24.34
C LEU A 141 -16.36 2.81 -25.15
N LYS A 142 -16.24 2.72 -26.47
CA LYS A 142 -16.21 3.90 -27.35
C LYS A 142 -17.43 4.80 -27.12
N GLY A 143 -17.17 6.10 -26.89
CA GLY A 143 -18.17 7.12 -26.57
C GLY A 143 -18.80 6.97 -25.18
N MET A 144 -18.21 6.16 -24.28
CA MET A 144 -18.63 6.08 -22.88
C MET A 144 -17.84 7.04 -22.02
N LYS A 145 -18.48 7.47 -20.91
CA LYS A 145 -17.86 8.23 -19.86
C LYS A 145 -17.33 7.27 -18.77
N VAL A 146 -16.02 7.26 -18.56
CA VAL A 146 -15.33 6.32 -17.69
C VAL A 146 -14.82 7.03 -16.43
N ALA A 147 -15.21 6.55 -15.25
CA ALA A 147 -14.62 7.01 -14.00
C ALA A 147 -13.16 6.52 -13.87
N THR A 148 -12.26 7.45 -13.57
CA THR A 148 -10.85 7.21 -13.20
C THR A 148 -10.56 7.81 -11.84
N ASN A 149 -9.41 7.49 -11.22
CA ASN A 149 -9.15 8.00 -9.87
C ASN A 149 -8.49 9.39 -9.87
N ALA A 150 -7.42 9.57 -10.64
CA ALA A 150 -6.74 10.84 -10.81
C ALA A 150 -5.81 10.77 -12.04
N PRO A 151 -5.53 11.89 -12.73
CA PRO A 151 -4.60 11.91 -13.84
C PRO A 151 -3.21 11.43 -13.45
N GLY A 152 -2.56 10.66 -14.34
CA GLY A 152 -1.17 10.25 -14.17
C GLY A 152 -0.93 9.30 -13.00
N ASN A 153 -1.88 8.44 -12.67
CA ASN A 153 -1.70 7.33 -11.74
C ASN A 153 -1.86 5.96 -12.46
N SER A 154 -1.59 4.86 -11.74
CA SER A 154 -1.65 3.50 -12.29
C SER A 154 -3.05 3.06 -12.76
N GLY A 155 -4.13 3.69 -12.28
CA GLY A 155 -5.48 3.47 -12.81
C GLY A 155 -5.58 3.82 -14.29
N TRP A 156 -4.82 4.81 -14.77
CA TRP A 156 -4.70 5.12 -16.19
C TRP A 156 -3.90 4.06 -16.96
N GLY A 157 -2.91 3.44 -16.32
CA GLY A 157 -2.24 2.27 -16.88
C GLY A 157 -3.17 1.08 -17.02
N SER A 158 -4.07 0.86 -16.05
CA SER A 158 -5.13 -0.15 -16.15
C SER A 158 -6.08 0.16 -17.30
N LEU A 159 -6.56 1.41 -17.37
CA LEU A 159 -7.42 1.87 -18.47
C LEU A 159 -6.75 1.66 -19.83
N TRP A 160 -5.46 1.99 -19.96
CA TRP A 160 -4.69 1.73 -21.17
C TRP A 160 -4.73 0.24 -21.56
N GLY A 161 -4.55 -0.65 -20.58
CA GLY A 161 -4.66 -2.09 -20.80
C GLY A 161 -6.03 -2.51 -21.35
N TYR A 162 -7.11 -1.96 -20.80
CA TYR A 162 -8.48 -2.25 -21.25
C TYR A 162 -8.75 -1.71 -22.65
N LEU A 163 -8.36 -0.45 -22.92
CA LEU A 163 -8.55 0.18 -24.23
C LEU A 163 -7.73 -0.52 -25.32
N ARG A 164 -6.48 -0.92 -25.02
CA ARG A 164 -5.66 -1.70 -25.94
C ARG A 164 -6.31 -3.05 -26.26
N ALA A 165 -6.84 -3.75 -25.25
CA ALA A 165 -7.57 -5.01 -25.47
C ALA A 165 -8.86 -4.80 -26.27
N ALA A 166 -9.46 -3.62 -26.18
CA ALA A 166 -10.64 -3.19 -26.94
C ALA A 166 -10.33 -2.74 -28.37
N GLY A 167 -9.06 -2.48 -28.70
CA GLY A 167 -8.66 -1.91 -30.00
C GLY A 167 -9.06 -0.43 -30.18
N ILE A 168 -9.23 0.32 -29.08
CA ILE A 168 -9.59 1.76 -29.07
C ILE A 168 -8.57 2.57 -28.29
N GLY A 169 -8.61 3.91 -28.46
CA GLY A 169 -7.71 4.84 -27.78
C GLY A 169 -8.37 5.64 -26.68
N TYR A 170 -7.58 6.44 -25.96
CA TYR A 170 -8.09 7.36 -24.93
C TYR A 170 -9.04 8.43 -25.48
N ASP A 171 -8.84 8.85 -26.74
CA ASP A 171 -9.66 9.88 -27.39
C ASP A 171 -11.04 9.34 -27.84
N ASP A 172 -11.23 8.02 -27.73
CA ASP A 172 -12.52 7.37 -28.00
C ASP A 172 -13.48 7.37 -26.79
N ILE A 173 -13.05 7.87 -25.62
CA ILE A 173 -13.83 7.90 -24.39
C ILE A 173 -13.75 9.26 -23.71
N ASP A 174 -14.75 9.57 -22.89
CA ASP A 174 -14.68 10.66 -21.92
C ASP A 174 -14.25 10.13 -20.55
N THR A 175 -13.57 10.95 -19.72
CA THR A 175 -13.16 10.55 -18.38
C THR A 175 -13.66 11.51 -17.32
N LEU A 176 -13.92 10.96 -16.11
CA LEU A 176 -14.27 11.73 -14.92
C LEU A 176 -13.44 11.22 -13.73
N ASP A 177 -12.62 12.13 -13.16
CA ASP A 177 -11.77 11.79 -12.01
C ASP A 177 -12.56 11.87 -10.69
N LEU A 178 -12.64 10.73 -10.00
CA LEU A 178 -13.37 10.54 -8.75
C LEU A 178 -12.55 9.67 -7.79
N GLY A 179 -12.78 9.78 -6.48
CA GLY A 179 -12.29 8.79 -5.53
C GLY A 179 -13.00 7.43 -5.71
N TYR A 180 -12.37 6.34 -5.31
CA TYR A 180 -12.96 5.02 -5.53
C TYR A 180 -14.34 4.80 -4.88
N PRO A 181 -14.61 5.31 -3.65
CA PRO A 181 -15.97 5.24 -3.09
C PRO A 181 -17.01 5.98 -3.91
N GLU A 182 -16.64 7.12 -4.55
CA GLU A 182 -17.54 7.91 -5.38
C GLU A 182 -17.87 7.23 -6.71
N HIS A 183 -17.01 6.32 -7.22
CA HIS A 183 -17.32 5.50 -8.40
C HIS A 183 -18.63 4.73 -8.23
N VAL A 184 -18.89 4.18 -7.02
CA VAL A 184 -20.09 3.40 -6.71
C VAL A 184 -21.35 4.23 -6.94
N LEU A 185 -21.36 5.46 -6.43
CA LEU A 185 -22.48 6.39 -6.58
C LEU A 185 -22.61 6.90 -8.02
N ALA A 186 -21.51 7.17 -8.69
CA ALA A 186 -21.49 7.65 -10.07
C ALA A 186 -22.01 6.59 -11.05
N LEU A 187 -21.71 5.31 -10.83
CA LEU A 187 -22.28 4.20 -11.59
C LEU A 187 -23.77 4.01 -11.30
N GLN A 188 -24.20 4.16 -10.04
CA GLN A 188 -25.59 4.06 -9.62
C GLN A 188 -26.47 5.12 -10.27
N ASN A 189 -26.07 6.40 -10.21
CA ASN A 189 -26.86 7.54 -10.68
C ASN A 189 -26.66 7.85 -12.17
N GLY A 190 -25.77 7.12 -12.86
CA GLY A 190 -25.51 7.27 -14.28
C GLY A 190 -24.63 8.47 -14.65
N ALA A 191 -23.94 9.08 -13.69
CA ALA A 191 -22.95 10.14 -13.95
C ALA A 191 -21.77 9.64 -14.78
N VAL A 192 -21.50 8.33 -14.72
CA VAL A 192 -20.55 7.61 -15.57
C VAL A 192 -21.17 6.32 -16.13
N ASP A 193 -20.66 5.89 -17.26
CA ASP A 193 -21.10 4.67 -17.94
C ASP A 193 -20.25 3.45 -17.56
N ALA A 194 -19.00 3.70 -17.23
CA ALA A 194 -18.01 2.69 -16.85
C ALA A 194 -17.07 3.25 -15.78
N GLY A 195 -16.19 2.40 -15.21
CA GLY A 195 -15.18 2.86 -14.26
C GLY A 195 -14.01 1.89 -14.10
N VAL A 196 -12.81 2.44 -13.92
CA VAL A 196 -11.62 1.71 -13.47
C VAL A 196 -11.60 1.77 -11.96
N THR A 197 -12.08 0.73 -11.30
CA THR A 197 -12.40 0.74 -9.87
C THR A 197 -11.64 -0.34 -9.12
N THR A 198 -11.09 0.01 -7.95
CA THR A 198 -10.39 -0.94 -7.08
C THR A 198 -11.30 -1.53 -6.00
N GLU A 199 -10.81 -2.61 -5.35
CA GLU A 199 -11.51 -3.20 -4.21
C GLU A 199 -11.36 -2.35 -2.93
N PRO A 200 -12.36 -2.31 -2.06
CA PRO A 200 -13.62 -3.05 -2.07
C PRO A 200 -14.76 -2.36 -2.86
N SER A 201 -14.53 -1.17 -3.41
CA SER A 201 -15.57 -0.39 -4.13
C SER A 201 -16.10 -1.12 -5.37
N ALA A 202 -15.23 -1.87 -6.08
CA ALA A 202 -15.63 -2.62 -7.26
C ALA A 202 -16.66 -3.71 -6.89
N THR A 203 -16.36 -4.54 -5.89
CA THR A 203 -17.27 -5.57 -5.39
C THR A 203 -18.55 -4.97 -4.84
N LEU A 204 -18.48 -3.86 -4.10
CA LEU A 204 -19.69 -3.18 -3.58
C LEU A 204 -20.62 -2.75 -4.71
N ALA A 205 -20.10 -2.13 -5.77
CA ALA A 205 -20.91 -1.71 -6.92
C ALA A 205 -21.62 -2.90 -7.59
N VAL A 206 -20.92 -4.04 -7.71
CA VAL A 206 -21.49 -5.28 -8.29
C VAL A 206 -22.54 -5.88 -7.36
N MET A 207 -22.28 -6.02 -6.06
CA MET A 207 -23.23 -6.58 -5.08
C MET A 207 -24.50 -5.74 -4.96
N LYS A 208 -24.39 -4.41 -5.10
CA LYS A 208 -25.55 -3.50 -5.14
C LYS A 208 -26.30 -3.53 -6.46
N GLY A 209 -25.81 -4.27 -7.46
CA GLY A 209 -26.43 -4.35 -8.78
C GLY A 209 -26.29 -3.08 -9.63
N TYR A 210 -25.33 -2.22 -9.32
CA TYR A 210 -25.08 -0.98 -10.07
C TYR A 210 -24.21 -1.18 -11.29
N ALA A 211 -23.36 -2.19 -11.26
CA ALA A 211 -22.39 -2.49 -12.32
C ALA A 211 -22.14 -3.98 -12.49
N VAL A 212 -21.48 -4.31 -13.61
CA VAL A 212 -20.97 -5.65 -13.95
C VAL A 212 -19.48 -5.51 -14.25
N VAL A 213 -18.67 -6.50 -13.89
CA VAL A 213 -17.25 -6.56 -14.28
C VAL A 213 -17.15 -6.98 -15.75
N ALA A 214 -16.55 -6.15 -16.59
CA ALA A 214 -16.28 -6.47 -17.99
C ALA A 214 -14.91 -7.16 -18.16
N THR A 215 -13.90 -6.69 -17.45
CA THR A 215 -12.54 -7.26 -17.42
C THR A 215 -11.79 -6.74 -16.18
N SER A 216 -10.56 -7.19 -15.99
CA SER A 216 -9.71 -6.79 -14.87
C SER A 216 -8.22 -6.78 -15.26
N ASP A 217 -7.38 -6.21 -14.41
CA ASP A 217 -5.94 -6.08 -14.65
C ASP A 217 -5.24 -7.44 -14.78
N ASP A 218 -5.63 -8.44 -14.00
CA ASP A 218 -5.04 -9.78 -14.06
C ASP A 218 -5.23 -10.46 -15.42
N VAL A 219 -6.23 -10.01 -16.21
CA VAL A 219 -6.49 -10.45 -17.59
C VAL A 219 -5.71 -9.61 -18.61
N THR A 220 -5.74 -8.28 -18.48
CA THR A 220 -5.19 -7.37 -19.51
C THR A 220 -3.75 -6.98 -19.26
N ARG A 221 -3.31 -6.97 -18.00
CA ARG A 221 -1.96 -6.65 -17.55
C ARG A 221 -1.58 -7.50 -16.32
N PRO A 222 -1.36 -8.82 -16.48
CA PRO A 222 -1.27 -9.79 -15.38
C PRO A 222 -0.07 -9.62 -14.44
N ARG A 223 0.80 -8.65 -14.69
CA ARG A 223 1.96 -8.31 -13.83
C ARG A 223 2.03 -6.82 -13.51
N HIS A 224 0.89 -6.12 -13.55
CA HIS A 224 0.85 -4.68 -13.35
C HIS A 224 1.15 -4.29 -11.89
N ALA A 225 2.22 -3.55 -11.65
CA ALA A 225 2.57 -2.96 -10.37
C ALA A 225 1.71 -1.70 -10.12
N ILE A 226 0.59 -1.86 -9.42
CA ILE A 226 -0.45 -0.82 -9.27
C ILE A 226 -0.10 0.17 -8.15
N ALA A 227 0.32 -0.33 -7.00
CA ALA A 227 0.64 0.51 -5.86
C ALA A 227 1.94 0.05 -5.21
N GLN A 228 2.71 1.00 -4.73
CA GLN A 228 4.01 0.81 -4.10
C GLN A 228 4.03 1.44 -2.72
N LEU A 229 4.93 0.97 -1.89
CA LEU A 229 5.31 1.61 -0.65
C LEU A 229 6.28 2.75 -0.96
N LEU A 230 5.96 3.94 -0.45
CA LEU A 230 6.69 5.18 -0.72
C LEU A 230 7.27 5.72 0.58
N TYR A 231 8.56 6.08 0.58
CA TYR A 231 9.18 6.78 1.69
C TYR A 231 9.37 8.26 1.37
N SER A 232 9.08 9.12 2.36
CA SER A 232 9.52 10.51 2.31
C SER A 232 11.05 10.57 2.32
N GLU A 233 11.63 11.70 1.88
CA GLU A 233 13.07 11.91 1.94
C GLU A 233 13.61 11.73 3.35
N LYS A 234 12.90 12.23 4.36
CA LYS A 234 13.25 12.09 5.77
C LYS A 234 13.30 10.62 6.22
N THR A 235 12.32 9.82 5.83
CA THR A 235 12.27 8.38 6.17
C THR A 235 13.37 7.62 5.46
N ALA A 236 13.59 7.90 4.18
CA ALA A 236 14.64 7.28 3.38
C ALA A 236 16.07 7.66 3.86
N ALA A 237 16.26 8.86 4.39
CA ALA A 237 17.53 9.28 4.98
C ALA A 237 17.88 8.55 6.30
N ASN A 238 16.89 7.94 6.97
CA ASN A 238 17.09 7.16 8.19
C ASN A 238 17.08 5.65 7.87
N ALA A 239 18.24 5.11 7.53
CA ALA A 239 18.38 3.72 7.08
C ALA A 239 17.87 2.70 8.12
N ASP A 240 18.11 2.92 9.42
CA ASP A 240 17.63 2.04 10.49
C ASP A 240 16.11 2.06 10.59
N LEU A 241 15.51 3.24 10.61
CA LEU A 241 14.06 3.41 10.65
C LEU A 241 13.38 2.78 9.44
N GLY A 242 13.90 3.07 8.23
CA GLY A 242 13.36 2.52 6.98
C GLY A 242 13.42 1.00 6.95
N LYS A 243 14.52 0.40 7.42
CA LYS A 243 14.67 -1.07 7.53
C LYS A 243 13.68 -1.68 8.54
N ARG A 244 13.57 -1.11 9.75
CA ARG A 244 12.63 -1.58 10.78
C ARG A 244 11.18 -1.52 10.31
N PHE A 245 10.79 -0.41 9.68
CA PHE A 245 9.47 -0.30 9.07
C PHE A 245 9.25 -1.37 7.99
N MET A 246 10.21 -1.53 7.07
CA MET A 246 10.15 -2.53 6.00
C MET A 246 9.99 -3.95 6.53
N LYS A 247 10.71 -4.31 7.60
CA LYS A 247 10.62 -5.62 8.22
C LYS A 247 9.21 -5.92 8.76
N ALA A 248 8.60 -4.98 9.47
CA ALA A 248 7.21 -5.11 9.93
C ALA A 248 6.22 -5.18 8.75
N TYR A 249 6.45 -4.37 7.72
CA TYR A 249 5.63 -4.36 6.51
C TYR A 249 5.69 -5.70 5.75
N ILE A 250 6.88 -6.27 5.53
CA ILE A 250 7.04 -7.57 4.86
C ILE A 250 6.36 -8.69 5.66
N ARG A 251 6.47 -8.70 6.98
CA ARG A 251 5.70 -9.65 7.84
C ARG A 251 4.20 -9.54 7.58
N SER A 252 3.70 -8.31 7.46
CA SER A 252 2.27 -8.04 7.23
C SER A 252 1.80 -8.55 5.86
N ILE A 253 2.52 -8.25 4.79
CA ILE A 253 2.11 -8.67 3.45
C ILE A 253 2.28 -10.18 3.23
N ARG A 254 3.26 -10.83 3.86
CA ARG A 254 3.38 -12.30 3.86
C ARG A 254 2.20 -12.97 4.54
N TYR A 255 1.74 -12.42 5.67
CA TYR A 255 0.57 -12.92 6.38
C TYR A 255 -0.71 -12.74 5.55
N TYR A 256 -0.86 -11.59 4.88
CA TYR A 256 -1.95 -11.35 3.94
C TYR A 256 -1.92 -12.33 2.77
N TYR A 257 -0.74 -12.54 2.17
CA TYR A 257 -0.58 -13.48 1.05
C TYR A 257 -0.92 -14.92 1.44
N GLY A 258 -0.72 -15.31 2.69
CA GLY A 258 -1.10 -16.60 3.24
C GLY A 258 -2.62 -16.86 3.24
N ALA A 259 -3.45 -15.81 3.16
CA ALA A 259 -4.91 -15.94 3.04
C ALA A 259 -5.38 -16.24 1.60
N PHE A 260 -4.49 -16.22 0.62
CA PHE A 260 -4.86 -16.36 -0.79
C PHE A 260 -5.12 -17.82 -1.16
N LYS A 261 -6.34 -18.09 -1.63
CA LYS A 261 -6.74 -19.39 -2.16
C LYS A 261 -7.78 -19.21 -3.25
N ASP A 262 -7.52 -19.75 -4.44
CA ASP A 262 -8.44 -19.80 -5.58
C ASP A 262 -9.05 -18.41 -5.93
N GLY A 263 -8.22 -17.36 -5.96
CA GLY A 263 -8.64 -16.00 -6.29
C GLY A 263 -9.43 -15.28 -5.19
N LYS A 264 -9.44 -15.80 -3.95
CA LYS A 264 -10.20 -15.26 -2.81
C LYS A 264 -9.36 -15.20 -1.53
N LEU A 265 -9.88 -14.49 -0.54
CA LEU A 265 -9.43 -14.59 0.85
C LEU A 265 -10.11 -15.82 1.47
N ALA A 266 -9.47 -16.97 1.43
CA ALA A 266 -10.02 -18.24 1.87
C ALA A 266 -8.99 -19.18 2.55
N GLY A 267 -7.79 -18.66 2.89
CA GLY A 267 -6.82 -19.35 3.75
C GLY A 267 -7.23 -19.31 5.22
N ASP A 268 -6.46 -19.98 6.08
CA ASP A 268 -6.79 -20.17 7.51
C ASP A 268 -6.92 -18.85 8.29
N ASN A 269 -6.22 -17.79 7.85
CA ASN A 269 -6.25 -16.46 8.45
C ASN A 269 -7.19 -15.47 7.72
N ALA A 270 -8.01 -15.93 6.78
CA ALA A 270 -8.85 -15.06 5.94
C ALA A 270 -9.87 -14.25 6.77
N GLU A 271 -10.56 -14.86 7.73
CA GLU A 271 -11.56 -14.16 8.55
C GLU A 271 -10.94 -13.06 9.42
N GLU A 272 -9.73 -13.25 9.93
CA GLU A 272 -9.01 -12.20 10.65
C GLU A 272 -8.69 -11.00 9.72
N ILE A 273 -8.25 -11.27 8.49
CA ILE A 273 -7.95 -10.23 7.49
C ILE A 273 -9.23 -9.49 7.10
N ILE A 274 -10.33 -10.20 6.87
CA ILE A 274 -11.64 -9.62 6.58
C ILE A 274 -12.10 -8.70 7.71
N ALA A 275 -11.96 -9.14 8.97
CA ALA A 275 -12.30 -8.33 10.13
C ALA A 275 -11.46 -7.03 10.19
N ILE A 276 -10.14 -7.13 9.95
CA ILE A 276 -9.23 -5.97 9.93
C ILE A 276 -9.59 -5.00 8.81
N LEU A 277 -9.85 -5.49 7.60
CA LEU A 277 -10.28 -4.65 6.48
C LEU A 277 -11.61 -3.94 6.76
N THR A 278 -12.58 -4.68 7.32
CA THR A 278 -13.90 -4.13 7.70
C THR A 278 -13.76 -3.03 8.75
N GLU A 279 -12.90 -3.23 9.76
CA GLU A 279 -12.64 -2.24 10.80
C GLU A 279 -11.91 -1.00 10.25
N SER A 280 -10.93 -1.19 9.36
CA SER A 280 -9.93 -0.17 9.02
C SER A 280 -10.24 0.66 7.77
N THR A 281 -11.16 0.20 6.89
CA THR A 281 -11.52 0.91 5.66
C THR A 281 -12.91 1.55 5.74
N ALA A 282 -13.33 2.27 4.70
CA ALA A 282 -14.61 2.96 4.66
C ALA A 282 -15.81 1.99 4.59
N ILE A 283 -15.67 0.83 3.95
CA ILE A 283 -16.74 -0.16 3.79
C ILE A 283 -16.78 -1.07 5.01
N LYS A 284 -17.92 -1.07 5.73
CA LYS A 284 -18.11 -1.77 7.01
C LYS A 284 -18.88 -3.09 6.91
N ASP A 285 -19.11 -3.57 5.69
CA ASP A 285 -19.80 -4.85 5.44
C ASP A 285 -18.78 -5.97 5.20
N PRO A 286 -18.62 -6.95 6.10
CA PRO A 286 -17.66 -8.04 5.93
C PRO A 286 -17.97 -8.93 4.72
N GLU A 287 -19.23 -9.02 4.27
CA GLU A 287 -19.60 -9.83 3.09
C GLU A 287 -18.97 -9.28 1.81
N VAL A 288 -18.76 -7.95 1.73
CA VAL A 288 -18.01 -7.37 0.62
C VAL A 288 -16.60 -7.96 0.58
N TYR A 289 -15.92 -8.04 1.72
CA TYR A 289 -14.53 -8.55 1.79
C TYR A 289 -14.44 -10.07 1.59
N ARG A 290 -15.47 -10.84 1.97
CA ARG A 290 -15.55 -12.28 1.63
C ARG A 290 -15.72 -12.51 0.12
N THR A 291 -16.27 -11.52 -0.57
CA THR A 291 -16.60 -11.61 -2.00
C THR A 291 -15.49 -11.03 -2.89
N ILE A 292 -14.64 -10.11 -2.37
CA ILE A 292 -13.60 -9.46 -3.20
C ILE A 292 -12.69 -10.47 -3.90
N THR A 293 -12.18 -10.08 -5.08
CA THR A 293 -10.92 -10.61 -5.58
C THR A 293 -9.80 -9.83 -4.89
N PRO A 294 -8.99 -10.42 -4.01
CA PRO A 294 -7.95 -9.67 -3.31
C PRO A 294 -6.94 -9.12 -4.31
N ASN A 295 -6.37 -7.97 -3.99
CA ASN A 295 -5.24 -7.47 -4.75
C ASN A 295 -4.05 -8.44 -4.61
N GLY A 296 -3.41 -8.76 -5.73
CA GLY A 296 -2.14 -9.47 -5.70
C GLY A 296 -1.07 -8.63 -5.03
N ILE A 297 -0.05 -9.30 -4.54
CA ILE A 297 1.13 -8.69 -3.93
C ILE A 297 2.30 -9.67 -4.00
N ASP A 298 3.50 -9.19 -4.23
CA ASP A 298 4.69 -10.03 -4.05
C ASP A 298 4.95 -10.21 -2.55
N PRO A 299 4.96 -11.44 -2.00
CA PRO A 299 5.13 -11.66 -0.57
C PRO A 299 6.50 -11.23 -0.02
N ASP A 300 7.49 -11.08 -0.89
CA ASP A 300 8.79 -10.50 -0.57
C ASP A 300 8.87 -9.01 -0.93
N GLY A 301 7.78 -8.39 -1.37
CA GLY A 301 7.71 -6.95 -1.68
C GLY A 301 8.44 -6.54 -2.97
N ARG A 302 8.76 -7.48 -3.88
CA ARG A 302 9.44 -7.16 -5.15
C ARG A 302 8.49 -6.48 -6.11
N ILE A 303 9.01 -5.49 -6.83
CA ILE A 303 8.24 -4.67 -7.79
C ILE A 303 8.47 -5.18 -9.21
N ASP A 304 7.43 -5.28 -10.01
CA ASP A 304 7.55 -5.48 -11.46
C ASP A 304 7.94 -4.14 -12.12
N ILE A 305 9.23 -3.92 -12.27
CA ILE A 305 9.80 -2.68 -12.84
C ILE A 305 9.36 -2.45 -14.30
N PRO A 306 9.29 -3.47 -15.19
CA PRO A 306 8.78 -3.28 -16.53
C PRO A 306 7.41 -2.62 -16.59
N SER A 307 6.48 -3.02 -15.72
CA SER A 307 5.13 -2.44 -15.72
C SER A 307 5.08 -1.00 -15.22
N LEU A 308 6.00 -0.59 -14.32
CA LEU A 308 6.14 0.82 -13.94
C LEU A 308 6.63 1.68 -15.11
N LYS A 309 7.51 1.13 -15.96
CA LYS A 309 7.98 1.82 -17.19
C LYS A 309 6.86 2.00 -18.21
N GLU A 310 5.99 0.99 -18.35
CA GLU A 310 4.80 1.10 -19.19
C GLU A 310 3.87 2.20 -18.68
N ASP A 311 3.59 2.27 -17.39
CA ASP A 311 2.78 3.33 -16.80
C ASP A 311 3.44 4.71 -16.99
N GLN A 312 4.75 4.80 -16.79
CA GLN A 312 5.51 6.03 -17.03
C GLN A 312 5.37 6.49 -18.49
N GLN A 313 5.38 5.56 -19.46
CA GLN A 313 5.16 5.88 -20.86
C GLN A 313 3.75 6.41 -21.10
N VAL A 314 2.72 5.77 -20.51
CA VAL A 314 1.33 6.28 -20.56
C VAL A 314 1.25 7.72 -20.05
N TYR A 315 1.94 8.05 -18.95
CA TYR A 315 1.94 9.42 -18.41
C TYR A 315 2.64 10.42 -19.34
N ARG A 316 3.68 9.99 -20.06
CA ARG A 316 4.34 10.82 -21.09
C ARG A 316 3.43 11.06 -22.28
N ASP A 317 2.79 10.01 -22.81
CA ASP A 317 1.91 10.09 -23.97
C ASP A 317 0.71 10.99 -23.72
N LYS A 318 0.23 11.02 -22.46
CA LYS A 318 -0.85 11.92 -22.01
C LYS A 318 -0.37 13.33 -21.62
N GLY A 319 0.93 13.62 -21.68
CA GLY A 319 1.51 14.93 -21.34
C GLY A 319 1.53 15.28 -19.86
N TRP A 320 1.22 14.32 -18.95
CA TRP A 320 1.24 14.55 -17.51
C TRP A 320 2.64 14.47 -16.91
N LEU A 321 3.51 13.67 -17.53
CA LEU A 321 4.89 13.51 -17.11
C LEU A 321 5.80 14.39 -17.97
N GLN A 322 6.29 15.48 -17.39
CA GLN A 322 7.26 16.39 -18.01
C GLN A 322 8.70 16.06 -17.60
N SER A 323 8.87 15.36 -16.50
CA SER A 323 10.15 14.96 -15.93
C SER A 323 10.90 13.98 -16.83
N LYS A 324 12.23 14.09 -16.85
CA LYS A 324 13.14 13.10 -17.46
C LYS A 324 13.52 11.98 -16.49
N THR A 325 13.14 12.10 -15.21
CA THR A 325 13.41 11.08 -14.17
C THR A 325 12.96 9.71 -14.64
N THR A 326 13.83 8.74 -14.51
CA THR A 326 13.55 7.34 -14.84
C THR A 326 12.93 6.59 -13.64
N VAL A 327 12.41 5.41 -13.90
CA VAL A 327 11.90 4.52 -12.82
C VAL A 327 13.03 4.14 -11.87
N GLU A 328 14.20 3.84 -12.40
CA GLU A 328 15.37 3.42 -11.62
C GLU A 328 15.85 4.49 -10.63
N GLU A 329 15.80 5.77 -11.02
CA GLU A 329 16.26 6.86 -10.16
C GLU A 329 15.40 7.05 -8.91
N VAL A 330 14.13 6.68 -8.95
CA VAL A 330 13.21 6.80 -7.80
C VAL A 330 13.18 5.56 -6.93
N LEU A 331 13.70 4.42 -7.41
CA LEU A 331 13.74 3.17 -6.65
C LEU A 331 14.84 3.22 -5.58
N ASP A 332 14.54 2.67 -4.40
CA ASP A 332 15.53 2.33 -3.38
C ASP A 332 15.15 1.00 -2.73
N MET A 333 15.64 -0.08 -3.30
CA MET A 333 15.36 -1.44 -2.84
C MET A 333 16.25 -1.86 -1.66
N SER A 334 17.18 -1.02 -1.20
CA SER A 334 18.13 -1.35 -0.12
C SER A 334 17.42 -1.70 1.20
N PHE A 335 16.32 -1.01 1.51
CA PHE A 335 15.49 -1.30 2.69
C PHE A 335 14.85 -2.68 2.62
N LEU A 336 14.34 -3.04 1.43
CA LEU A 336 13.74 -4.34 1.17
C LEU A 336 14.82 -5.45 1.29
N GLU A 337 15.93 -5.28 0.63
CA GLU A 337 17.04 -6.24 0.68
C GLU A 337 17.55 -6.46 2.11
N ALA A 338 17.69 -5.38 2.89
CA ALA A 338 18.08 -5.46 4.28
C ALA A 338 17.05 -6.20 5.15
N ALA A 339 15.75 -5.98 4.94
CA ALA A 339 14.68 -6.68 5.65
C ALA A 339 14.63 -8.17 5.25
N LEU A 340 14.76 -8.49 3.97
CA LEU A 340 14.78 -9.88 3.47
C LEU A 340 16.00 -10.66 3.93
N LYS A 341 17.14 -10.01 4.12
CA LYS A 341 18.34 -10.66 4.69
C LYS A 341 18.07 -11.18 6.11
N GLU A 342 17.24 -10.49 6.90
CA GLU A 342 16.88 -10.94 8.25
C GLU A 342 15.71 -11.95 8.25
N LEU A 343 14.70 -11.71 7.41
CA LEU A 343 13.48 -12.53 7.39
C LEU A 343 13.63 -13.80 6.54
N GLY A 344 14.64 -13.87 5.67
CA GLY A 344 14.75 -14.88 4.62
C GLY A 344 13.68 -14.70 3.52
N PRO A 345 13.75 -15.46 2.40
CA PRO A 345 12.74 -15.45 1.36
C PRO A 345 11.44 -16.07 1.86
N TYR A 346 10.31 -15.61 1.30
CA TYR A 346 9.01 -16.20 1.60
C TYR A 346 8.99 -17.68 1.24
N LYS A 347 8.50 -18.50 2.17
CA LYS A 347 8.24 -19.93 1.93
C LYS A 347 6.74 -20.14 2.11
N LYS A 348 6.10 -20.61 1.04
CA LYS A 348 4.70 -21.03 1.13
C LYS A 348 4.66 -22.25 2.05
N GLY A 349 3.94 -22.13 3.17
CA GLY A 349 3.69 -23.25 4.10
C GLY A 349 2.76 -24.28 3.47
#